data_70e7a8237f0322d14936ce7101160123
#
_entry.id   70e7a8237f0322d14936ce7101160123
#
_cell.length_a   1.000
_cell.length_b   1.000
_cell.length_c   1.000
_cell.angle_alpha   90.00
_cell.angle_beta   90.00
_cell.angle_gamma   90.00
#
_symmetry.space_group_name_H-M   'P 1'
#
loop_
_entity.id
_entity.type
_entity.pdbx_description
1 polymer ?
#
loop_
_entity_poly.entity_id
_entity_poly.type
_entity_poly.pdbx_seq_one_letter_code
_entity_poly.pdbx_strand_id
1 'polypeptide(L)'
;MTSMSDERRTQGPKEPRPFTLAIVGRPNVGKSSLFNRIAGRRIAIVHDTPGVTRDRRTADVVFDGMELRLIDTAGFEDAAPESLSGRMTGQTLAAIEDADALLFVIDARVGVTAGDEIIAAALHRTGKPVILAANKCEGRLIEPAALADVFALGFGEPLKISAEHALGMESLAAALEPLAPKIAAPEEDEETFETEEPVEDADVE
;
A
#
# COMPACT_ATOMS: atom_id res chain seq x y z
N MET A 1 1.82 54.53 2.91
CA MET A 1 2.47 53.61 3.86
C MET A 1 1.38 52.73 4.44
N THR A 2 1.12 51.61 3.84
CA THR A 2 0.10 50.67 4.32
C THR A 2 0.80 49.33 4.44
N SER A 3 0.88 48.88 5.69
CA SER A 3 1.52 47.67 6.12
C SER A 3 0.77 46.44 5.60
N MET A 4 1.39 45.65 4.75
CA MET A 4 0.93 44.30 4.40
C MET A 4 1.30 43.37 5.53
N SER A 5 0.32 43.01 6.33
CA SER A 5 0.43 42.01 7.38
C SER A 5 0.60 40.65 6.74
N ASP A 6 1.76 40.03 7.02
CA ASP A 6 2.16 38.66 6.67
C ASP A 6 1.28 37.67 7.47
N GLU A 7 0.19 37.21 6.86
CA GLU A 7 -0.61 36.10 7.38
C GLU A 7 0.12 34.78 7.13
N ARG A 8 1.09 34.48 7.99
CA ARG A 8 1.59 33.12 8.14
C ARG A 8 0.44 32.25 8.64
N ARG A 9 -0.19 31.52 7.73
CA ARG A 9 -1.06 30.39 8.07
C ARG A 9 -0.25 29.39 8.89
N THR A 10 -0.38 29.45 10.19
CA THR A 10 -0.02 28.36 11.10
C THR A 10 -0.90 27.15 10.77
N GLN A 11 -0.34 26.21 9.99
CA GLN A 11 -0.94 24.90 9.87
C GLN A 11 -0.91 24.28 11.27
N GLY A 12 -2.07 24.09 11.87
CA GLY A 12 -2.22 23.33 13.11
C GLY A 12 -1.64 21.94 12.97
N PRO A 13 -1.39 21.21 14.07
CA PRO A 13 -0.86 19.87 14.02
C PRO A 13 -1.76 19.03 13.11
N LYS A 14 -1.18 18.52 12.02
CA LYS A 14 -1.87 17.65 11.07
C LYS A 14 -2.27 16.40 11.84
N GLU A 15 -3.57 16.10 11.94
CA GLU A 15 -4.01 14.84 12.53
C GLU A 15 -3.24 13.67 11.91
N PRO A 16 -2.83 12.67 12.70
CA PRO A 16 -2.09 11.54 12.17
C PRO A 16 -2.95 10.84 11.11
N ARG A 17 -2.55 10.99 9.84
CA ARG A 17 -3.20 10.29 8.73
C ARG A 17 -2.56 8.92 8.54
N PRO A 18 -3.32 7.89 8.13
CA PRO A 18 -2.75 6.59 7.80
C PRO A 18 -1.65 6.70 6.75
N PHE A 19 -0.64 5.85 6.86
CA PHE A 19 0.40 5.72 5.84
C PHE A 19 -0.24 5.32 4.51
N THR A 20 -0.04 6.10 3.47
CA THR A 20 -0.75 5.94 2.20
C THR A 20 0.13 5.22 1.18
N LEU A 21 -0.34 4.06 0.70
CA LEU A 21 0.31 3.23 -0.31
C LEU A 21 -0.51 3.23 -1.61
N ALA A 22 0.05 3.78 -2.69
CA ALA A 22 -0.58 3.71 -4.01
C ALA A 22 -0.06 2.52 -4.81
N ILE A 23 -0.98 1.73 -5.36
CA ILE A 23 -0.67 0.58 -6.22
C ILE A 23 -0.68 1.05 -7.67
N VAL A 24 0.49 0.99 -8.34
CA VAL A 24 0.72 1.52 -9.68
C VAL A 24 1.23 0.42 -10.61
N GLY A 25 0.92 0.51 -11.88
CA GLY A 25 1.36 -0.46 -12.90
C GLY A 25 0.42 -0.43 -14.10
N ARG A 26 0.77 -1.11 -15.18
CA ARG A 26 -0.05 -1.18 -16.40
C ARG A 26 -1.43 -1.84 -16.16
N PRO A 27 -2.39 -1.70 -17.07
CA PRO A 27 -3.62 -2.50 -17.08
C PRO A 27 -3.32 -4.01 -17.01
N ASN A 28 -4.18 -4.74 -16.32
CA ASN A 28 -4.16 -6.22 -16.24
C ASN A 28 -2.93 -6.86 -15.55
N VAL A 29 -2.02 -6.10 -14.92
CA VAL A 29 -0.92 -6.67 -14.12
C VAL A 29 -1.39 -7.25 -12.78
N GLY A 30 -2.65 -6.99 -12.37
CA GLY A 30 -3.25 -7.53 -11.15
C GLY A 30 -3.32 -6.56 -9.98
N LYS A 31 -3.30 -5.24 -10.22
CA LYS A 31 -3.40 -4.20 -9.18
C LYS A 31 -4.63 -4.38 -8.29
N SER A 32 -5.83 -4.51 -8.90
CA SER A 32 -7.08 -4.68 -8.15
C SER A 32 -7.15 -6.01 -7.40
N SER A 33 -6.55 -7.08 -7.94
CA SER A 33 -6.42 -8.36 -7.22
C SER A 33 -5.54 -8.20 -5.99
N LEU A 34 -4.43 -7.48 -6.12
CA LEU A 34 -3.52 -7.19 -5.01
C LEU A 34 -4.17 -6.28 -3.98
N PHE A 35 -4.84 -5.21 -4.41
CA PHE A 35 -5.64 -4.35 -3.54
C PHE A 35 -6.64 -5.16 -2.72
N ASN A 36 -7.45 -6.00 -3.38
CA ASN A 36 -8.43 -6.85 -2.70
C ASN A 36 -7.76 -7.85 -1.74
N ARG A 37 -6.58 -8.37 -2.09
CA ARG A 37 -5.85 -9.31 -1.26
C ARG A 37 -5.34 -8.67 0.03
N ILE A 38 -4.83 -7.45 -0.05
CA ILE A 38 -4.38 -6.68 1.11
C ILE A 38 -5.59 -6.22 1.93
N ALA A 39 -6.62 -5.66 1.29
CA ALA A 39 -7.83 -5.16 1.93
C ALA A 39 -8.65 -6.28 2.60
N GLY A 40 -8.68 -7.50 2.03
CA GLY A 40 -9.48 -8.62 2.54
C GLY A 40 -8.96 -9.24 3.84
N ARG A 41 -7.79 -8.85 4.36
CA ARG A 41 -7.21 -9.45 5.57
C ARG A 41 -7.72 -8.85 6.89
N ARG A 42 -8.17 -7.60 6.93
CA ARG A 42 -9.02 -6.96 7.97
C ARG A 42 -9.30 -5.53 7.52
N ILE A 43 -10.54 -5.23 7.16
CA ILE A 43 -10.98 -3.88 6.86
C ILE A 43 -11.15 -3.16 8.20
N ALA A 44 -10.29 -2.21 8.50
CA ALA A 44 -10.57 -1.19 9.49
C ALA A 44 -11.34 -0.07 8.77
N ILE A 45 -12.67 -0.14 8.85
CA ILE A 45 -13.63 0.92 8.49
C ILE A 45 -13.38 1.56 7.11
N VAL A 46 -14.16 1.17 6.12
CA VAL A 46 -14.31 1.92 4.86
C VAL A 46 -14.98 3.25 5.18
N HIS A 47 -14.23 4.33 5.20
CA HIS A 47 -14.81 5.66 5.17
C HIS A 47 -15.03 6.07 3.72
N ASP A 48 -16.26 5.94 3.25
CA ASP A 48 -16.75 6.73 2.13
C ASP A 48 -16.79 8.20 2.59
N THR A 49 -15.70 8.92 2.43
CA THR A 49 -15.69 10.36 2.72
C THR A 49 -16.39 11.07 1.56
N PRO A 50 -17.58 11.66 1.77
CA PRO A 50 -18.26 12.40 0.71
C PRO A 50 -17.45 13.64 0.35
N GLY A 51 -16.96 13.73 -0.89
CA GLY A 51 -16.32 14.95 -1.40
C GLY A 51 -14.98 14.75 -2.12
N VAL A 52 -14.35 13.59 -2.06
CA VAL A 52 -13.19 13.24 -2.88
C VAL A 52 -13.68 12.39 -4.05
N THR A 53 -13.44 12.87 -5.26
CA THR A 53 -13.86 12.34 -6.57
C THR A 53 -14.25 10.85 -6.56
N ARG A 54 -15.46 10.60 -7.04
CA ARG A 54 -16.26 9.34 -7.04
C ARG A 54 -15.59 8.11 -7.66
N ASP A 55 -14.31 8.19 -8.08
CA ASP A 55 -13.63 7.21 -8.92
C ASP A 55 -12.35 6.62 -8.32
N ARG A 56 -11.91 7.05 -7.12
CA ARG A 56 -10.74 6.46 -6.46
C ARG A 56 -11.16 5.33 -5.53
N ARG A 57 -10.70 4.13 -5.82
CA ARG A 57 -10.88 3.00 -4.92
C ARG A 57 -9.83 3.10 -3.82
N THR A 58 -10.25 3.52 -2.62
CA THR A 58 -9.39 3.62 -1.44
C THR A 58 -9.92 2.71 -0.34
N ALA A 59 -9.03 2.17 0.48
CA ALA A 59 -9.39 1.42 1.67
C ALA A 59 -8.36 1.67 2.78
N ASP A 60 -8.86 1.93 3.98
CA ASP A 60 -8.04 1.92 5.18
C ASP A 60 -8.02 0.48 5.72
N VAL A 61 -6.84 -0.07 5.91
CA VAL A 61 -6.64 -1.48 6.24
C VAL A 61 -5.58 -1.66 7.31
N VAL A 62 -5.65 -2.76 8.04
CA VAL A 62 -4.55 -3.22 8.89
C VAL A 62 -3.87 -4.39 8.18
N PHE A 63 -2.62 -4.19 7.75
CA PHE A 63 -1.82 -5.19 7.07
C PHE A 63 -0.55 -5.47 7.88
N ASP A 64 -0.46 -6.67 8.44
CA ASP A 64 0.65 -7.10 9.28
C ASP A 64 0.99 -6.13 10.44
N GLY A 65 -0.05 -5.60 11.10
CA GLY A 65 0.10 -4.63 12.19
C GLY A 65 0.39 -3.20 11.77
N MET A 66 0.35 -2.89 10.47
CA MET A 66 0.50 -1.54 9.93
C MET A 66 -0.85 -0.97 9.50
N GLU A 67 -1.17 0.26 9.90
CA GLU A 67 -2.32 1.00 9.37
C GLU A 67 -1.98 1.63 8.04
N LEU A 68 -2.60 1.14 6.99
CA LEU A 68 -2.36 1.59 5.62
C LEU A 68 -3.64 2.14 5.01
N ARG A 69 -3.51 3.25 4.29
CA ARG A 69 -4.49 3.68 3.30
C ARG A 69 -4.02 3.22 1.94
N LEU A 70 -4.75 2.28 1.35
CA LEU A 70 -4.47 1.79 0.00
C LEU A 70 -5.19 2.65 -1.04
N ILE A 71 -4.51 2.93 -2.15
CA ILE A 71 -5.10 3.57 -3.33
C ILE A 71 -4.90 2.63 -4.53
N ASP A 72 -6.00 2.16 -5.15
CA ASP A 72 -5.96 1.41 -6.40
C ASP A 72 -6.08 2.36 -7.59
N THR A 73 -5.07 2.35 -8.47
CA THR A 73 -5.07 3.18 -9.68
C THR A 73 -5.69 2.48 -10.89
N ALA A 74 -6.15 1.23 -10.77
CA ALA A 74 -6.66 0.43 -11.90
C ALA A 74 -7.94 1.01 -12.54
N GLY A 75 -8.82 1.65 -11.77
CA GLY A 75 -10.07 2.24 -12.28
C GLY A 75 -9.87 3.46 -13.17
N PHE A 76 -8.65 3.97 -13.27
CA PHE A 76 -8.35 5.19 -14.03
C PHE A 76 -7.82 4.92 -15.44
N GLU A 77 -7.49 3.69 -15.74
CA GLU A 77 -6.92 3.27 -17.03
C GLU A 77 -8.00 2.87 -18.03
N ASP A 78 -9.18 2.45 -17.54
CA ASP A 78 -10.30 1.99 -18.39
C ASP A 78 -11.09 3.15 -19.04
N ALA A 79 -10.91 4.38 -18.57
CA ALA A 79 -11.68 5.54 -19.04
C ALA A 79 -11.22 6.12 -20.38
N ALA A 80 -10.08 5.71 -20.94
CA ALA A 80 -9.58 6.22 -22.21
C ALA A 80 -8.78 5.16 -22.98
N PRO A 81 -9.45 4.31 -23.80
CA PRO A 81 -8.76 3.32 -24.63
C PRO A 81 -7.80 3.91 -25.67
N GLU A 82 -7.94 5.19 -25.97
CA GLU A 82 -7.21 5.85 -27.06
C GLU A 82 -5.92 6.56 -26.61
N SER A 83 -5.60 6.62 -25.32
CA SER A 83 -4.32 7.16 -24.88
C SER A 83 -3.24 6.08 -24.72
N LEU A 84 -3.13 5.18 -25.68
CA LEU A 84 -2.08 4.15 -25.83
C LEU A 84 -0.65 4.70 -25.90
N SER A 85 -0.45 5.99 -25.73
CA SER A 85 0.86 6.62 -25.74
C SER A 85 1.41 6.82 -24.32
N GLY A 86 1.29 5.81 -23.44
CA GLY A 86 2.10 5.74 -22.20
C GLY A 86 1.99 6.92 -21.22
N ARG A 87 0.96 7.75 -21.33
CA ARG A 87 0.76 8.88 -20.40
C ARG A 87 -0.07 8.41 -19.22
N MET A 88 0.51 8.51 -18.04
CA MET A 88 -0.25 8.34 -16.79
C MET A 88 -1.41 9.33 -16.79
N THR A 89 -2.60 8.87 -16.40
CA THR A 89 -3.77 9.75 -16.29
C THR A 89 -3.54 10.76 -15.15
N GLY A 90 -4.22 11.91 -15.21
CA GLY A 90 -4.15 12.91 -14.14
C GLY A 90 -4.53 12.33 -12.78
N GLN A 91 -5.42 11.34 -12.76
CA GLN A 91 -5.85 10.65 -11.52
C GLN A 91 -4.76 9.74 -10.96
N THR A 92 -4.02 9.01 -11.83
CA THR A 92 -2.86 8.21 -11.40
C THR A 92 -1.77 9.11 -10.83
N LEU A 93 -1.49 10.25 -11.47
CA LEU A 93 -0.53 11.23 -10.97
C LEU A 93 -0.95 11.78 -9.61
N ALA A 94 -2.22 12.14 -9.43
CA ALA A 94 -2.73 12.61 -8.15
C ALA A 94 -2.66 11.52 -7.04
N ALA A 95 -2.90 10.25 -7.38
CA ALA A 95 -2.73 9.15 -6.42
C ALA A 95 -1.26 8.99 -5.99
N ILE A 96 -0.33 9.15 -6.95
CA ILE A 96 1.10 9.13 -6.68
C ILE A 96 1.52 10.31 -5.80
N GLU A 97 0.97 11.50 -6.04
CA GLU A 97 1.26 12.70 -5.22
C GLU A 97 0.78 12.54 -3.77
N ASP A 98 -0.38 11.95 -3.56
CA ASP A 98 -0.99 11.75 -2.25
C ASP A 98 -0.30 10.62 -1.44
N ALA A 99 0.36 9.66 -2.10
CA ALA A 99 0.97 8.49 -1.47
C ALA A 99 2.26 8.82 -0.70
N ASP A 100 2.52 8.08 0.36
CA ASP A 100 3.80 8.11 1.09
C ASP A 100 4.82 7.14 0.48
N ALA A 101 4.32 6.02 -0.07
CA ALA A 101 5.11 5.05 -0.83
C ALA A 101 4.30 4.49 -2.02
N LEU A 102 4.99 3.90 -2.97
CA LEU A 102 4.43 3.38 -4.20
C LEU A 102 4.72 1.89 -4.31
N LEU A 103 3.69 1.09 -4.63
CA LEU A 103 3.82 -0.32 -4.96
C LEU A 103 3.70 -0.47 -6.48
N PHE A 104 4.86 -0.59 -7.15
CA PHE A 104 4.91 -0.75 -8.59
C PHE A 104 4.77 -2.23 -8.96
N VAL A 105 3.67 -2.56 -9.63
CA VAL A 105 3.30 -3.94 -9.98
C VAL A 105 3.53 -4.18 -11.46
N ILE A 106 4.28 -5.23 -11.78
CA ILE A 106 4.47 -5.74 -13.14
C ILE A 106 3.94 -7.16 -13.27
N ASP A 107 3.65 -7.62 -14.47
CA ASP A 107 3.25 -9.00 -14.77
C ASP A 107 4.49 -9.85 -15.07
N ALA A 108 4.84 -10.75 -14.15
CA ALA A 108 6.01 -11.63 -14.27
C ALA A 108 5.95 -12.60 -15.46
N ARG A 109 4.73 -12.89 -15.98
CA ARG A 109 4.54 -13.78 -17.14
C ARG A 109 4.86 -13.09 -18.46
N VAL A 110 4.64 -11.78 -18.51
CA VAL A 110 4.87 -10.95 -19.70
C VAL A 110 6.29 -10.38 -19.70
N GLY A 111 6.87 -10.15 -18.52
CA GLY A 111 8.12 -9.44 -18.34
C GLY A 111 7.96 -7.93 -18.47
N VAL A 112 9.08 -7.21 -18.56
CA VAL A 112 9.13 -5.76 -18.72
C VAL A 112 8.71 -5.36 -20.13
N THR A 113 7.89 -4.33 -20.22
CA THR A 113 7.44 -3.75 -21.48
C THR A 113 7.75 -2.25 -21.52
N ALA A 114 7.69 -1.63 -22.69
CA ALA A 114 7.87 -0.17 -22.83
C ALA A 114 6.90 0.64 -21.95
N GLY A 115 5.70 0.11 -21.68
CA GLY A 115 4.75 0.74 -20.73
C GLY A 115 5.26 0.74 -19.29
N ASP A 116 5.91 -0.34 -18.85
CA ASP A 116 6.53 -0.43 -17.53
C ASP A 116 7.71 0.53 -17.41
N GLU A 117 8.53 0.67 -18.45
CA GLU A 117 9.67 1.61 -18.50
C GLU A 117 9.19 3.07 -18.38
N ILE A 118 8.09 3.43 -19.08
CA ILE A 118 7.51 4.78 -18.99
C ILE A 118 7.02 5.06 -17.57
N ILE A 119 6.33 4.09 -16.94
CA ILE A 119 5.88 4.20 -15.55
C ILE A 119 7.09 4.33 -14.64
N ALA A 120 8.09 3.46 -14.76
CA ALA A 120 9.31 3.50 -13.98
C ALA A 120 10.00 4.86 -14.03
N ALA A 121 10.17 5.42 -15.25
CA ALA A 121 10.75 6.75 -15.45
C ALA A 121 9.92 7.87 -14.76
N ALA A 122 8.59 7.72 -14.68
CA ALA A 122 7.74 8.66 -13.95
C ALA A 122 7.91 8.51 -12.45
N LEU A 123 7.96 7.27 -11.93
CA LEU A 123 8.12 6.99 -10.50
C LEU A 123 9.47 7.47 -9.97
N HIS A 124 10.56 7.29 -10.71
CA HIS A 124 11.88 7.82 -10.35
C HIS A 124 11.87 9.34 -10.12
N ARG A 125 11.08 10.07 -10.88
CA ARG A 125 10.98 11.54 -10.75
C ARG A 125 10.26 11.98 -9.48
N THR A 126 9.50 11.10 -8.83
CA THR A 126 8.76 11.46 -7.61
C THR A 126 9.64 11.54 -6.38
N GLY A 127 10.79 10.85 -6.38
CA GLY A 127 11.67 10.71 -5.22
C GLY A 127 11.06 9.95 -4.05
N LYS A 128 9.87 9.33 -4.23
CA LYS A 128 9.19 8.55 -3.19
C LYS A 128 9.76 7.13 -3.11
N PRO A 129 9.66 6.47 -1.95
CA PRO A 129 9.96 5.05 -1.83
C PRO A 129 9.10 4.24 -2.79
N VAL A 130 9.72 3.33 -3.56
CA VAL A 130 9.04 2.43 -4.49
C VAL A 130 9.39 0.99 -4.15
N ILE A 131 8.38 0.16 -3.92
CA ILE A 131 8.50 -1.28 -3.82
C ILE A 131 8.11 -1.87 -5.17
N LEU A 132 9.03 -2.60 -5.81
CA LEU A 132 8.77 -3.28 -7.07
C LEU A 132 8.25 -4.69 -6.81
N ALA A 133 7.08 -5.03 -7.35
CA ALA A 133 6.44 -6.33 -7.21
C ALA A 133 6.22 -6.99 -8.58
N ALA A 134 6.82 -8.16 -8.78
CA ALA A 134 6.55 -9.04 -9.90
C ALA A 134 5.38 -9.96 -9.53
N ASN A 135 4.20 -9.68 -10.07
CA ASN A 135 2.97 -10.42 -9.79
C ASN A 135 2.77 -11.57 -10.78
N LYS A 136 1.91 -12.52 -10.42
CA LYS A 136 1.58 -13.72 -11.18
C LYS A 136 2.73 -14.75 -11.23
N CYS A 137 3.48 -14.85 -10.12
CA CYS A 137 4.62 -15.76 -9.98
C CYS A 137 4.22 -17.20 -9.60
N GLU A 138 2.94 -17.55 -9.64
CA GLU A 138 2.48 -18.91 -9.33
C GLU A 138 2.98 -19.93 -10.36
N GLY A 139 3.64 -20.99 -9.87
CA GLY A 139 3.95 -22.18 -10.65
C GLY A 139 5.03 -22.05 -11.73
N ARG A 140 5.70 -20.91 -11.85
CA ARG A 140 6.78 -20.70 -12.80
C ARG A 140 8.05 -20.19 -12.12
N LEU A 141 9.18 -20.83 -12.44
CA LEU A 141 10.48 -20.19 -12.26
C LEU A 141 10.52 -19.02 -13.26
N ILE A 142 10.61 -17.79 -12.75
CA ILE A 142 10.86 -16.64 -13.61
C ILE A 142 12.24 -16.86 -14.22
N GLU A 143 12.34 -16.85 -15.54
CA GLU A 143 13.60 -16.97 -16.25
C GLU A 143 14.60 -15.93 -15.75
N PRO A 144 15.87 -16.28 -15.50
CA PRO A 144 16.86 -15.33 -14.99
C PRO A 144 17.00 -14.07 -15.84
N ALA A 145 16.82 -14.18 -17.16
CA ALA A 145 16.84 -13.04 -18.07
C ALA A 145 15.70 -12.06 -17.81
N ALA A 146 14.47 -12.57 -17.58
CA ALA A 146 13.32 -11.72 -17.27
C ALA A 146 13.49 -11.01 -15.91
N LEU A 147 14.15 -11.63 -14.94
CA LEU A 147 14.50 -10.98 -13.66
C LEU A 147 15.53 -9.86 -13.87
N ALA A 148 16.50 -10.04 -14.76
CA ALA A 148 17.48 -9.01 -15.06
C ALA A 148 16.84 -7.76 -15.67
N ASP A 149 15.87 -7.94 -16.58
CA ASP A 149 15.10 -6.82 -17.15
C ASP A 149 14.29 -6.07 -16.10
N VAL A 150 13.68 -6.81 -15.16
CA VAL A 150 12.94 -6.21 -14.04
C VAL A 150 13.87 -5.43 -13.12
N PHE A 151 15.05 -5.98 -12.84
CA PHE A 151 16.05 -5.30 -12.02
C PHE A 151 16.56 -4.02 -12.68
N ALA A 152 16.63 -4.01 -14.03
CA ALA A 152 17.06 -2.85 -14.81
C ALA A 152 16.09 -1.65 -14.69
N LEU A 153 14.86 -1.84 -14.18
CA LEU A 153 13.95 -0.74 -13.85
C LEU A 153 14.48 0.16 -12.71
N GLY A 154 15.49 -0.28 -11.94
CA GLY A 154 16.24 0.55 -11.00
C GLY A 154 15.59 0.70 -9.62
N PHE A 155 14.63 -0.16 -9.25
CA PHE A 155 13.97 -0.15 -7.92
C PHE A 155 14.45 -1.28 -6.99
N GLY A 156 15.58 -1.91 -7.31
CA GLY A 156 16.13 -3.02 -6.55
C GLY A 156 15.51 -4.37 -6.92
N GLU A 157 15.66 -5.36 -6.02
CA GLU A 157 15.16 -6.71 -6.26
C GLU A 157 13.63 -6.72 -6.20
N PRO A 158 12.95 -7.27 -7.24
CA PRO A 158 11.49 -7.34 -7.24
C PRO A 158 10.98 -8.38 -6.25
N LEU A 159 9.93 -8.04 -5.51
CA LEU A 159 9.18 -9.00 -4.71
C LEU A 159 8.40 -9.94 -5.63
N LYS A 160 8.62 -11.24 -5.49
CA LYS A 160 7.87 -12.26 -6.22
C LYS A 160 6.56 -12.52 -5.50
N ILE A 161 5.45 -12.15 -6.10
CA ILE A 161 4.12 -12.29 -5.51
C ILE A 161 3.14 -13.00 -6.44
N SER A 162 2.09 -13.55 -5.85
CA SER A 162 0.85 -13.90 -6.55
C SER A 162 -0.34 -13.38 -5.75
N ALA A 163 -0.94 -12.30 -6.23
CA ALA A 163 -2.11 -11.70 -5.58
C ALA A 163 -3.31 -12.67 -5.56
N GLU A 164 -3.44 -13.51 -6.59
CA GLU A 164 -4.49 -14.52 -6.70
C GLU A 164 -4.33 -15.61 -5.64
N HIS A 165 -3.12 -16.11 -5.44
CA HIS A 165 -2.82 -17.22 -4.53
C HIS A 165 -2.28 -16.78 -3.16
N ALA A 166 -2.23 -15.48 -2.88
CA ALA A 166 -1.69 -14.91 -1.64
C ALA A 166 -0.21 -15.23 -1.37
N LEU A 167 0.57 -15.56 -2.41
CA LEU A 167 2.00 -15.82 -2.27
C LEU A 167 2.79 -14.52 -2.17
N GLY A 168 3.84 -14.51 -1.35
CA GLY A 168 4.74 -13.36 -1.17
C GLY A 168 4.17 -12.20 -0.37
N MET A 169 3.02 -12.39 0.30
CA MET A 169 2.40 -11.32 1.12
C MET A 169 3.23 -10.99 2.36
N GLU A 170 3.92 -11.96 2.93
CA GLU A 170 4.86 -11.76 4.05
C GLU A 170 6.07 -10.93 3.61
N SER A 171 6.61 -11.22 2.41
CA SER A 171 7.71 -10.43 1.83
C SER A 171 7.29 -8.99 1.56
N LEU A 172 6.04 -8.78 1.13
CA LEU A 172 5.48 -7.45 0.95
C LEU A 172 5.35 -6.72 2.29
N ALA A 173 4.88 -7.39 3.34
CA ALA A 173 4.78 -6.81 4.67
C ALA A 173 6.17 -6.42 5.20
N ALA A 174 7.17 -7.30 5.09
CA ALA A 174 8.54 -7.02 5.48
C ALA A 174 9.16 -5.84 4.72
N ALA A 175 8.83 -5.65 3.43
CA ALA A 175 9.30 -4.51 2.64
C ALA A 175 8.61 -3.19 3.02
N LEU A 176 7.38 -3.24 3.53
CA LEU A 176 6.63 -2.08 4.00
C LEU A 176 7.02 -1.66 5.42
N GLU A 177 7.45 -2.60 6.27
CA GLU A 177 7.76 -2.37 7.69
C GLU A 177 8.71 -1.18 7.94
N PRO A 178 9.82 -0.99 7.19
CA PRO A 178 10.70 0.15 7.40
C PRO A 178 10.09 1.49 6.94
N LEU A 179 8.99 1.47 6.20
CA LEU A 179 8.35 2.65 5.63
C LEU A 179 7.11 3.08 6.42
N ALA A 180 6.30 2.11 6.85
CA ALA A 180 5.01 2.34 7.51
C ALA A 180 5.12 2.10 9.02
N PRO A 181 4.57 3.00 9.87
CA PRO A 181 4.56 2.78 11.31
C PRO A 181 3.67 1.58 11.66
N LYS A 182 4.17 0.69 12.53
CA LYS A 182 3.33 -0.34 13.14
C LYS A 182 2.45 0.28 14.24
N ILE A 183 1.23 -0.24 14.35
CA ILE A 183 0.38 0.06 15.50
C ILE A 183 1.09 -0.53 16.72
N ALA A 184 1.27 0.28 17.78
CA ALA A 184 1.67 -0.26 19.07
C ALA A 184 0.64 -1.33 19.45
N ALA A 185 1.11 -2.54 19.76
CA ALA A 185 0.23 -3.56 20.31
C ALA A 185 -0.48 -2.93 21.51
N PRO A 186 -1.83 -3.09 21.68
CA PRO A 186 -2.46 -2.68 22.92
C PRO A 186 -1.67 -3.37 24.03
N GLU A 187 -1.21 -2.58 25.01
CA GLU A 187 -0.65 -3.12 26.24
C GLU A 187 -1.73 -4.09 26.76
N GLU A 188 -1.42 -5.39 26.76
CA GLU A 188 -2.27 -6.36 27.43
C GLU A 188 -2.20 -5.95 28.90
N ASP A 189 -3.25 -5.27 29.39
CA ASP A 189 -3.45 -5.11 30.81
C ASP A 189 -3.40 -6.52 31.40
N GLU A 190 -2.29 -6.85 32.06
CA GLU A 190 -2.20 -8.03 32.91
C GLU A 190 -3.26 -7.82 34.00
N GLU A 191 -4.50 -8.25 33.73
CA GLU A 191 -5.45 -8.47 34.78
C GLU A 191 -4.83 -9.51 35.71
N THR A 192 -4.19 -9.00 36.75
CA THR A 192 -3.79 -9.79 37.92
C THR A 192 -5.06 -10.42 38.48
N PHE A 193 -5.29 -11.66 38.11
CA PHE A 193 -6.24 -12.49 38.83
C PHE A 193 -5.70 -12.63 40.26
N GLU A 194 -6.21 -11.78 41.16
CA GLU A 194 -6.11 -12.03 42.58
C GLU A 194 -6.85 -13.35 42.84
N THR A 195 -6.10 -14.39 43.06
CA THR A 195 -6.60 -15.65 43.60
C THR A 195 -7.04 -15.39 45.03
N GLU A 196 -8.35 -15.26 45.27
CA GLU A 196 -8.94 -15.34 46.58
C GLU A 196 -8.59 -16.70 47.16
N GLU A 197 -7.79 -16.69 48.23
CA GLU A 197 -7.52 -17.89 49.05
C GLU A 197 -8.84 -18.41 49.64
N PRO A 198 -9.08 -19.72 49.64
CA PRO A 198 -10.26 -20.29 50.29
C PRO A 198 -10.16 -20.10 51.80
N VAL A 199 -11.17 -19.44 52.37
CA VAL A 199 -11.32 -19.31 53.81
C VAL A 199 -11.59 -20.70 54.39
N GLU A 200 -10.64 -21.25 55.16
CA GLU A 200 -10.86 -22.43 55.99
C GLU A 200 -11.92 -22.11 57.07
N ASP A 201 -13.09 -22.71 56.92
CA ASP A 201 -14.07 -22.77 58.02
C ASP A 201 -13.50 -23.68 59.11
N ALA A 202 -13.08 -23.05 60.20
CA ALA A 202 -12.74 -23.74 61.45
C ALA A 202 -14.01 -24.10 62.21
N ASP A 203 -14.11 -25.37 62.49
CA ASP A 203 -14.78 -26.03 63.63
C ASP A 203 -15.76 -25.24 64.48
N VAL A 204 -16.96 -25.79 64.60
CA VAL A 204 -17.76 -25.70 65.81
C VAL A 204 -18.29 -27.08 66.15
N GLU A 205 -18.05 -27.47 67.44
CA GLU A 205 -18.51 -28.62 68.18
C GLU A 205 -20.00 -29.01 68.02
#